data_af4e3cb30bc91def70dd284809a2a38f
#
_entry.id   af4e3cb30bc91def70dd284809a2a38f
#
_cell.length_a   1.000
_cell.length_b   1.000
_cell.length_c   1.000
_cell.angle_alpha   90.00
_cell.angle_beta   90.00
_cell.angle_gamma   90.00
#
_symmetry.space_group_name_H-M   'P 1'
#
loop_
_entity.id
_entity.type
_entity.pdbx_description
1 polymer ?
#
loop_
_entity_poly.entity_id
_entity_poly.type
_entity_poly.pdbx_seq_one_letter_code
_entity_poly.pdbx_strand_id
1 'polypeptide(L)'
;MIQQGGHEISIVDNFLKHEDWKKIHDHMTSTHFYWFHGKSHHSEEDWSYSQLTHIFYSGVVKENQNPIISIEFGLVQPILNLLSPCTLIRIKANLTTPALSVDDPSKTLHNDSQIKTGITGVYYVNSNDGKTIFKDGSEVDSVANRMVLFPNYIEHGVERSAKLDRFVINFNFIKGN
;
A
#
# COMPACT_ATOMS: atom_id res chain seq x y z
N MET A 1 19.03 6.25 0.54
CA MET A 1 18.18 6.77 1.63
C MET A 1 18.05 8.27 1.42
N ILE A 2 16.84 8.75 1.25
CA ILE A 2 16.56 10.19 1.17
C ILE A 2 15.97 10.56 2.53
N GLN A 3 16.66 11.41 3.31
CA GLN A 3 16.06 12.05 4.49
C GLN A 3 15.21 13.22 4.00
N GLN A 4 13.90 13.12 4.15
CA GLN A 4 12.99 14.24 3.92
C GLN A 4 12.20 14.49 5.21
N GLY A 5 12.16 15.75 5.64
CA GLY A 5 11.29 16.19 6.73
C GLY A 5 11.59 15.62 8.12
N GLY A 6 12.82 15.19 8.42
CA GLY A 6 13.19 14.64 9.73
C GLY A 6 12.78 13.18 9.98
N HIS A 7 12.08 12.54 9.05
CA HIS A 7 11.72 11.12 9.10
C HIS A 7 12.50 10.32 8.05
N GLU A 8 12.87 9.10 8.40
CA GLU A 8 13.58 8.22 7.47
C GLU A 8 12.57 7.54 6.52
N ILE A 9 12.43 8.06 5.31
CA ILE A 9 11.70 7.43 4.21
C ILE A 9 12.71 6.76 3.30
N SER A 10 12.61 5.45 3.13
CA SER A 10 13.48 4.68 2.24
C SER A 10 12.74 4.36 0.95
N ILE A 11 13.33 4.71 -0.19
CA ILE A 11 12.78 4.43 -1.53
C ILE A 11 13.74 3.47 -2.24
N VAL A 12 13.20 2.38 -2.76
CA VAL A 12 13.96 1.35 -3.47
C VAL A 12 13.28 1.08 -4.81
N ASP A 13 13.92 1.51 -5.90
CA ASP A 13 13.49 1.21 -7.27
C ASP A 13 13.95 -0.18 -7.69
N ASN A 14 13.22 -0.80 -8.62
CA ASN A 14 13.49 -2.16 -9.09
C ASN A 14 13.61 -3.14 -7.91
N PHE A 15 12.67 -3.04 -6.97
CA PHE A 15 12.69 -3.78 -5.71
C PHE A 15 12.71 -5.30 -5.91
N LEU A 16 11.92 -5.80 -6.84
CA LEU A 16 11.92 -7.20 -7.26
C LEU A 16 12.73 -7.39 -8.54
N LYS A 17 13.14 -8.62 -8.78
CA LYS A 17 13.55 -9.04 -10.13
C LYS A 17 12.38 -8.81 -11.09
N HIS A 18 12.70 -8.44 -12.33
CA HIS A 18 11.69 -8.12 -13.35
C HIS A 18 10.63 -9.24 -13.52
N GLU A 19 11.05 -10.49 -13.49
CA GLU A 19 10.15 -11.65 -13.65
C GLU A 19 9.11 -11.76 -12.51
N ASP A 20 9.53 -11.50 -11.25
CA ASP A 20 8.65 -11.56 -10.10
C ASP A 20 7.69 -10.37 -10.08
N TRP A 21 8.19 -9.16 -10.37
CA TRP A 21 7.33 -8.00 -10.56
C TRP A 21 6.30 -8.23 -11.66
N LYS A 22 6.72 -8.75 -12.82
CA LYS A 22 5.83 -8.97 -13.95
C LYS A 22 4.71 -9.95 -13.61
N LYS A 23 4.98 -11.02 -12.87
CA LYS A 23 3.96 -11.97 -12.39
C LYS A 23 2.91 -11.26 -11.51
N ILE A 24 3.36 -10.43 -10.56
CA ILE A 24 2.46 -9.66 -9.68
C ILE A 24 1.64 -8.68 -10.51
N HIS A 25 2.28 -7.90 -11.37
CA HIS A 25 1.64 -6.92 -12.23
C HIS A 25 0.57 -7.56 -13.13
N ASP A 26 0.94 -8.57 -13.92
CA ASP A 26 0.03 -9.18 -14.89
C ASP A 26 -1.16 -9.86 -14.20
N HIS A 27 -0.93 -10.50 -13.04
CA HIS A 27 -2.01 -11.14 -12.30
C HIS A 27 -2.95 -10.11 -11.67
N MET A 28 -2.43 -9.10 -10.98
CA MET A 28 -3.26 -8.09 -10.30
C MET A 28 -4.02 -7.17 -11.27
N THR A 29 -3.52 -6.96 -12.49
CA THR A 29 -4.19 -6.17 -13.53
C THR A 29 -5.11 -7.01 -14.42
N SER A 30 -5.15 -8.33 -14.24
CA SER A 30 -6.01 -9.23 -14.99
C SER A 30 -7.45 -9.25 -14.46
N THR A 31 -8.35 -9.79 -15.27
CA THR A 31 -9.76 -10.06 -14.88
C THR A 31 -9.90 -11.22 -13.92
N HIS A 32 -8.84 -11.96 -13.61
CA HIS A 32 -8.86 -13.12 -12.74
C HIS A 32 -8.49 -12.78 -11.28
N PHE A 33 -7.98 -11.59 -11.01
CA PHE A 33 -7.66 -11.16 -9.64
C PHE A 33 -8.94 -10.69 -8.93
N TYR A 34 -9.15 -11.15 -7.71
CA TYR A 34 -10.35 -10.84 -6.93
C TYR A 34 -10.21 -9.53 -6.20
N TRP A 35 -10.91 -8.51 -6.67
CA TRP A 35 -11.06 -7.23 -6.02
C TRP A 35 -12.40 -7.14 -5.29
N PHE A 36 -12.37 -6.61 -4.07
CA PHE A 36 -13.56 -6.40 -3.25
C PHE A 36 -13.78 -4.90 -3.05
N HIS A 37 -15.02 -4.48 -3.07
CA HIS A 37 -15.35 -3.10 -2.76
C HIS A 37 -15.02 -2.79 -1.30
N GLY A 38 -14.09 -1.84 -1.07
CA GLY A 38 -13.70 -1.38 0.24
C GLY A 38 -14.34 -0.02 0.54
N LYS A 39 -14.92 0.13 1.72
CA LYS A 39 -15.33 1.45 2.20
C LYS A 39 -14.07 2.26 2.51
N SER A 40 -14.06 3.53 2.12
CA SER A 40 -13.06 4.48 2.59
C SER A 40 -13.23 4.70 4.10
N HIS A 41 -12.14 4.95 4.79
CA HIS A 41 -12.18 5.26 6.23
C HIS A 41 -12.73 6.67 6.54
N HIS A 42 -13.05 7.48 5.52
CA HIS A 42 -13.31 8.91 5.71
C HIS A 42 -14.77 9.31 5.95
N SER A 43 -15.75 8.52 5.52
CA SER A 43 -17.15 8.61 5.97
C SER A 43 -17.98 7.42 5.47
N GLU A 44 -19.02 7.05 6.20
CA GLU A 44 -19.98 6.03 5.75
C GLU A 44 -20.82 6.48 4.56
N GLU A 45 -20.86 7.77 4.28
CA GLU A 45 -21.74 8.41 3.29
C GLU A 45 -21.00 8.91 2.05
N ASP A 46 -19.66 9.06 2.08
CA ASP A 46 -18.88 9.60 0.96
C ASP A 46 -18.25 8.48 0.10
N TRP A 47 -18.95 8.14 -0.96
CA TRP A 47 -18.50 7.16 -1.95
C TRP A 47 -17.42 7.68 -2.91
N SER A 48 -17.10 8.98 -2.85
CA SER A 48 -16.09 9.60 -3.75
C SER A 48 -14.69 9.03 -3.53
N TYR A 49 -14.42 8.48 -2.34
CA TYR A 49 -13.15 7.83 -1.98
C TYR A 49 -13.23 6.30 -1.97
N SER A 50 -14.21 5.72 -2.66
CA SER A 50 -14.29 4.27 -2.76
C SER A 50 -13.06 3.69 -3.45
N GLN A 51 -12.56 2.58 -2.92
CA GLN A 51 -11.45 1.85 -3.50
C GLN A 51 -11.77 0.37 -3.56
N LEU A 52 -11.21 -0.32 -4.54
CA LEU A 52 -11.23 -1.76 -4.56
C LEU A 52 -10.04 -2.30 -3.77
N THR A 53 -10.25 -3.33 -2.99
CA THR A 53 -9.23 -3.86 -2.08
C THR A 53 -9.15 -5.38 -2.14
N HIS A 54 -7.97 -5.91 -1.80
CA HIS A 54 -7.76 -7.32 -1.55
C HIS A 54 -6.89 -7.50 -0.32
N ILE A 55 -7.34 -8.26 0.67
CA ILE A 55 -6.56 -8.56 1.87
C ILE A 55 -5.82 -9.87 1.65
N PHE A 56 -4.52 -9.80 1.45
CA PHE A 56 -3.66 -10.99 1.39
C PHE A 56 -3.47 -11.63 2.76
N TYR A 57 -3.31 -10.78 3.79
CA TYR A 57 -3.11 -11.21 5.17
C TYR A 57 -3.64 -10.15 6.13
N SER A 58 -4.27 -10.58 7.22
CA SER A 58 -4.55 -9.75 8.38
C SER A 58 -4.40 -10.57 9.65
N GLY A 59 -3.39 -10.22 10.45
CA GLY A 59 -3.22 -10.74 11.82
C GLY A 59 -4.01 -9.93 12.86
N VAL A 60 -4.57 -8.77 12.45
CA VAL A 60 -5.46 -7.97 13.30
C VAL A 60 -6.85 -8.58 13.23
N VAL A 61 -7.24 -9.24 14.27
CA VAL A 61 -8.54 -9.90 14.41
C VAL A 61 -9.36 -9.22 15.49
N LYS A 62 -10.67 -9.07 15.24
CA LYS A 62 -11.62 -8.75 16.30
C LYS A 62 -11.80 -10.00 17.17
N GLU A 63 -12.26 -9.84 18.41
CA GLU A 63 -12.58 -10.97 19.28
C GLU A 63 -13.38 -12.04 18.54
N ASN A 64 -12.93 -13.29 18.70
CA ASN A 64 -13.53 -14.49 18.06
C ASN A 64 -13.41 -14.58 16.53
N GLN A 65 -12.49 -13.87 15.90
CA GLN A 65 -12.20 -14.02 14.46
C GLN A 65 -10.82 -14.65 14.27
N ASN A 66 -10.68 -15.47 13.24
CA ASN A 66 -9.39 -16.03 12.81
C ASN A 66 -8.62 -15.02 11.97
N PRO A 67 -7.29 -15.08 11.94
CA PRO A 67 -6.49 -14.32 10.95
C PRO A 67 -6.97 -14.61 9.53
N ILE A 68 -6.95 -13.59 8.68
CA ILE A 68 -7.28 -13.72 7.27
C ILE A 68 -5.99 -14.08 6.53
N ILE A 69 -6.04 -15.16 5.75
CA ILE A 69 -5.01 -15.53 4.78
C ILE A 69 -5.71 -15.81 3.46
N SER A 70 -5.40 -15.01 2.45
CA SER A 70 -5.96 -15.20 1.10
C SER A 70 -5.31 -16.40 0.39
N ILE A 71 -6.07 -17.02 -0.51
CA ILE A 71 -5.53 -18.00 -1.46
C ILE A 71 -4.45 -17.39 -2.36
N GLU A 72 -4.48 -16.07 -2.56
CA GLU A 72 -3.50 -15.29 -3.34
C GLU A 72 -2.24 -14.91 -2.53
N PHE A 73 -2.12 -15.33 -1.26
CA PHE A 73 -1.00 -14.96 -0.39
C PHE A 73 0.37 -15.28 -1.00
N GLY A 74 0.47 -16.39 -1.76
CA GLY A 74 1.70 -16.78 -2.45
C GLY A 74 2.23 -15.74 -3.45
N LEU A 75 1.35 -14.89 -3.98
CA LEU A 75 1.73 -13.84 -4.94
C LEU A 75 2.70 -12.80 -4.33
N VAL A 76 2.56 -12.51 -3.05
CA VAL A 76 3.39 -11.51 -2.34
C VAL A 76 4.63 -12.11 -1.68
N GLN A 77 4.84 -13.43 -1.79
CA GLN A 77 5.99 -14.09 -1.18
C GLN A 77 7.36 -13.55 -1.64
N PRO A 78 7.59 -13.20 -2.92
CA PRO A 78 8.86 -12.60 -3.34
C PRO A 78 9.16 -11.28 -2.61
N ILE A 79 8.15 -10.46 -2.33
CA ILE A 79 8.28 -9.22 -1.57
C ILE A 79 8.64 -9.54 -0.12
N LEU A 80 7.93 -10.48 0.51
CA LEU A 80 8.18 -10.88 1.90
C LEU A 80 9.58 -11.44 2.11
N ASN A 81 10.11 -12.19 1.14
CA ASN A 81 11.48 -12.72 1.20
C ASN A 81 12.53 -11.60 1.28
N LEU A 82 12.30 -10.46 0.63
CA LEU A 82 13.20 -9.31 0.68
C LEU A 82 12.98 -8.43 1.92
N LEU A 83 11.74 -8.25 2.35
CA LEU A 83 11.40 -7.47 3.55
C LEU A 83 11.84 -8.18 4.83
N SER A 84 11.83 -9.53 4.83
CA SER A 84 12.18 -10.38 5.98
C SER A 84 11.53 -9.92 7.30
N PRO A 85 10.21 -9.80 7.36
CA PRO A 85 9.53 -9.30 8.54
C PRO A 85 9.64 -10.29 9.71
N CYS A 86 9.83 -9.77 10.92
CA CYS A 86 9.73 -10.56 12.16
C CYS A 86 8.26 -10.91 12.46
N THR A 87 7.37 -9.95 12.26
CA THR A 87 5.93 -10.13 12.48
C THR A 87 5.14 -9.40 11.41
N LEU A 88 4.23 -10.12 10.75
CA LEU A 88 3.26 -9.53 9.83
C LEU A 88 2.05 -9.02 10.61
N ILE A 89 1.63 -7.79 10.31
CA ILE A 89 0.40 -7.19 10.85
C ILE A 89 -0.70 -7.26 9.80
N ARG A 90 -0.45 -6.73 8.60
CA ARG A 90 -1.41 -6.70 7.49
C ARG A 90 -0.71 -6.61 6.15
N ILE A 91 -1.28 -7.25 5.14
CA ILE A 91 -0.93 -7.05 3.73
C ILE A 91 -2.23 -6.82 2.97
N LYS A 92 -2.35 -5.64 2.37
CA LYS A 92 -3.56 -5.20 1.68
C LYS A 92 -3.22 -4.55 0.34
N ALA A 93 -3.78 -5.08 -0.75
CA ALA A 93 -3.77 -4.38 -2.03
C ALA A 93 -4.90 -3.36 -2.10
N ASN A 94 -4.62 -2.24 -2.76
CA ASN A 94 -5.58 -1.21 -3.09
C ASN A 94 -5.50 -0.90 -4.58
N LEU A 95 -6.67 -0.84 -5.20
CA LEU A 95 -6.87 -0.33 -6.55
C LEU A 95 -7.72 0.94 -6.44
N THR A 96 -7.16 2.05 -6.90
CA THR A 96 -7.89 3.31 -7.04
C THR A 96 -8.00 3.67 -8.51
N THR A 97 -9.22 3.94 -8.96
CA THR A 97 -9.50 4.40 -10.33
C THR A 97 -9.18 5.89 -10.48
N PRO A 98 -8.99 6.37 -11.71
CA PRO A 98 -8.74 7.78 -11.95
C PRO A 98 -9.79 8.69 -11.32
N ALA A 99 -9.33 9.79 -10.74
CA ALA A 99 -10.23 10.81 -10.20
C ALA A 99 -10.74 11.71 -11.34
N LEU A 100 -12.06 11.95 -11.38
CA LEU A 100 -12.68 12.89 -12.33
C LEU A 100 -12.50 14.35 -11.89
N SER A 101 -12.10 14.59 -10.64
CA SER A 101 -11.82 15.91 -10.06
C SER A 101 -10.56 15.83 -9.23
N VAL A 102 -9.90 16.97 -9.05
CA VAL A 102 -8.77 17.07 -8.13
C VAL A 102 -9.29 16.90 -6.71
N ASP A 103 -8.98 15.75 -6.11
CA ASP A 103 -9.27 15.52 -4.70
C ASP A 103 -8.32 16.39 -3.85
N ASP A 104 -8.78 16.76 -2.67
CA ASP A 104 -7.92 17.34 -1.67
C ASP A 104 -7.13 16.20 -0.98
N PRO A 105 -5.82 16.03 -1.29
CA PRO A 105 -5.06 14.90 -0.77
C PRO A 105 -4.94 14.93 0.76
N SER A 106 -5.08 16.10 1.40
CA SER A 106 -5.01 16.23 2.85
C SER A 106 -6.12 15.44 3.56
N LYS A 107 -7.24 15.22 2.89
CA LYS A 107 -8.35 14.41 3.41
C LYS A 107 -8.06 12.91 3.45
N THR A 108 -7.00 12.47 2.79
CA THR A 108 -6.59 11.05 2.78
C THR A 108 -5.53 10.73 3.84
N LEU A 109 -5.00 11.75 4.53
CA LEU A 109 -3.95 11.56 5.53
C LEU A 109 -4.41 10.69 6.69
N HIS A 110 -3.63 9.67 6.98
CA HIS A 110 -3.83 8.75 8.10
C HIS A 110 -2.50 8.13 8.50
N ASN A 111 -2.46 7.49 9.66
CA ASN A 111 -1.39 6.58 10.03
C ASN A 111 -1.93 5.15 10.09
N ASP A 112 -1.09 4.19 9.74
CA ASP A 112 -1.50 2.77 9.74
C ASP A 112 -1.55 2.18 11.14
N SER A 113 -0.70 2.64 12.05
CA SER A 113 -0.61 2.15 13.42
C SER A 113 0.26 3.07 14.26
N GLN A 114 0.09 3.01 15.59
CA GLN A 114 0.92 3.68 16.59
C GLN A 114 2.04 2.78 17.16
N ILE A 115 2.28 1.62 16.57
CA ILE A 115 3.34 0.71 17.02
C ILE A 115 4.69 1.33 16.66
N LYS A 116 5.49 1.73 17.68
CA LYS A 116 6.76 2.45 17.48
C LYS A 116 7.78 1.72 16.61
N THR A 117 7.80 0.39 16.65
CA THR A 117 8.69 -0.48 15.86
C THR A 117 8.07 -0.95 14.54
N GLY A 118 6.86 -0.50 14.27
CA GLY A 118 6.14 -0.89 13.05
C GLY A 118 6.61 -0.12 11.82
N ILE A 119 6.62 -0.82 10.72
CA ILE A 119 6.98 -0.29 9.40
C ILE A 119 5.77 -0.40 8.47
N THR A 120 5.53 0.64 7.70
CA THR A 120 4.67 0.61 6.51
C THR A 120 5.54 0.49 5.28
N GLY A 121 5.24 -0.47 4.43
CA GLY A 121 5.78 -0.60 3.08
C GLY A 121 4.68 -0.35 2.05
N VAL A 122 4.91 0.52 1.09
CA VAL A 122 4.03 0.74 -0.07
C VAL A 122 4.76 0.26 -1.31
N TYR A 123 4.27 -0.83 -1.90
CA TYR A 123 4.80 -1.39 -3.14
C TYR A 123 3.92 -0.97 -4.31
N TYR A 124 4.50 -0.27 -5.28
CA TYR A 124 3.81 0.18 -6.48
C TYR A 124 3.89 -0.88 -7.57
N VAL A 125 2.73 -1.42 -7.93
CA VAL A 125 2.63 -2.48 -8.95
C VAL A 125 2.79 -1.92 -10.34
N ASN A 126 2.26 -0.71 -10.59
CA ASN A 126 2.33 -0.02 -11.88
C ASN A 126 2.78 1.44 -11.74
N SER A 127 3.26 2.01 -12.83
CA SER A 127 3.53 3.46 -12.93
C SER A 127 2.25 4.21 -13.31
N ASN A 128 2.01 5.33 -12.66
CA ASN A 128 0.92 6.25 -12.94
C ASN A 128 1.27 7.66 -12.40
N ASP A 129 0.42 8.64 -12.64
CA ASP A 129 0.60 10.03 -12.18
C ASP A 129 0.10 10.31 -10.76
N GLY A 130 -0.40 9.30 -10.05
CA GLY A 130 -0.74 9.40 -8.62
C GLY A 130 0.49 9.29 -7.73
N LYS A 131 0.36 9.73 -6.47
CA LYS A 131 1.46 9.79 -5.50
C LYS A 131 1.08 9.26 -4.14
N THR A 132 2.07 8.92 -3.34
CA THR A 132 1.94 8.88 -1.88
C THR A 132 2.42 10.21 -1.34
N ILE A 133 1.60 10.87 -0.52
CA ILE A 133 1.89 12.14 0.10
C ILE A 133 2.09 11.95 1.60
N PHE A 134 2.95 12.78 2.19
CA PHE A 134 3.20 12.80 3.63
C PHE A 134 2.77 14.13 4.24
N LYS A 135 2.47 14.13 5.53
CA LYS A 135 2.00 15.33 6.25
C LYS A 135 2.98 16.51 6.19
N ASP A 136 4.27 16.24 6.06
CA ASP A 136 5.32 17.26 5.95
C ASP A 136 5.41 17.89 4.55
N GLY A 137 4.54 17.49 3.62
CA GLY A 137 4.52 17.96 2.24
C GLY A 137 5.46 17.20 1.31
N SER A 138 6.20 16.20 1.80
CA SER A 138 6.98 15.34 0.92
C SER A 138 6.08 14.38 0.13
N GLU A 139 6.53 14.00 -1.06
CA GLU A 139 5.77 13.18 -2.00
C GLU A 139 6.62 12.08 -2.61
N VAL A 140 6.00 10.95 -2.95
CA VAL A 140 6.64 9.85 -3.68
C VAL A 140 5.78 9.45 -4.86
N ASP A 141 6.34 9.53 -6.07
CA ASP A 141 5.68 9.15 -7.31
C ASP A 141 5.44 7.65 -7.39
N SER A 142 4.30 7.27 -7.97
CA SER A 142 3.97 5.88 -8.26
C SER A 142 4.77 5.37 -9.47
N VAL A 143 5.87 4.68 -9.19
CA VAL A 143 6.74 4.06 -10.20
C VAL A 143 6.64 2.55 -10.06
N ALA A 144 6.40 1.84 -11.15
CA ALA A 144 6.30 0.38 -11.15
C ALA A 144 7.55 -0.27 -10.52
N ASN A 145 7.34 -1.31 -9.72
CA ASN A 145 8.39 -2.04 -9.01
C ASN A 145 9.20 -1.19 -8.02
N ARG A 146 8.60 -0.12 -7.47
CA ARG A 146 9.16 0.68 -6.38
C ARG A 146 8.59 0.23 -5.05
N MET A 147 9.44 0.16 -4.03
CA MET A 147 9.06 -0.01 -2.63
C MET A 147 9.41 1.25 -1.85
N VAL A 148 8.47 1.74 -1.07
CA VAL A 148 8.67 2.84 -0.12
C VAL A 148 8.45 2.31 1.28
N LEU A 149 9.41 2.54 2.17
CA LEU A 149 9.37 2.07 3.55
C LEU A 149 9.48 3.26 4.51
N PHE A 150 8.63 3.31 5.52
CA PHE A 150 8.64 4.35 6.54
C PHE A 150 8.00 3.84 7.85
N PRO A 151 8.27 4.49 9.00
CA PRO A 151 7.60 4.17 10.26
C PRO A 151 6.08 4.29 10.14
N ASN A 152 5.34 3.32 10.63
CA ASN A 152 3.88 3.22 10.45
C ASN A 152 3.06 4.29 11.18
N TYR A 153 3.68 5.06 12.09
CA TYR A 153 3.06 6.20 12.77
C TYR A 153 3.13 7.51 11.96
N ILE A 154 3.85 7.51 10.82
CA ILE A 154 3.91 8.70 9.95
C ILE A 154 2.59 8.86 9.21
N GLU A 155 2.01 10.05 9.32
CA GLU A 155 0.79 10.39 8.57
C GLU A 155 1.11 10.53 7.08
N HIS A 156 0.42 9.72 6.31
CA HIS A 156 0.54 9.66 4.87
C HIS A 156 -0.83 9.48 4.23
N GLY A 157 -0.90 9.80 2.95
CA GLY A 157 -2.13 9.70 2.18
C GLY A 157 -1.86 9.39 0.72
N VAL A 158 -2.89 9.50 -0.09
CA VAL A 158 -2.82 9.23 -1.53
C VAL A 158 -3.34 10.44 -2.32
N GLU A 159 -2.56 10.85 -3.30
CA GLU A 159 -3.05 11.62 -4.43
C GLU A 159 -3.39 10.62 -5.55
N ARG A 160 -4.66 10.60 -5.96
CA ARG A 160 -5.12 9.66 -6.98
C ARG A 160 -4.56 10.06 -8.36
N SER A 161 -4.30 9.06 -9.18
CA SER A 161 -3.99 9.27 -10.59
C SER A 161 -5.17 9.93 -11.30
N ALA A 162 -4.89 10.83 -12.23
CA ALA A 162 -5.90 11.46 -13.10
C ALA A 162 -6.17 10.65 -14.38
N LYS A 163 -5.27 9.71 -14.73
CA LYS A 163 -5.29 9.06 -16.05
C LYS A 163 -5.39 7.55 -16.01
N LEU A 164 -4.78 6.92 -15.03
CA LEU A 164 -4.60 5.46 -14.98
C LEU A 164 -5.05 4.91 -13.64
N ASP A 165 -5.47 3.67 -13.62
CA ASP A 165 -5.66 2.92 -12.38
C ASP A 165 -4.34 2.85 -11.62
N ARG A 166 -4.41 3.01 -10.29
CA ARG A 166 -3.27 2.90 -9.39
C ARG A 166 -3.38 1.65 -8.55
N PHE A 167 -2.44 0.73 -8.74
CA PHE A 167 -2.34 -0.53 -8.01
C PHE A 167 -1.18 -0.46 -7.02
N VAL A 168 -1.46 -0.64 -5.74
CA VAL A 168 -0.43 -0.72 -4.70
C VAL A 168 -0.69 -1.89 -3.75
N ILE A 169 0.38 -2.37 -3.11
CA ILE A 169 0.28 -3.33 -2.02
C ILE A 169 0.90 -2.71 -0.78
N ASN A 170 0.11 -2.55 0.27
CA ASN A 170 0.56 -2.03 1.55
C ASN A 170 0.93 -3.20 2.48
N PHE A 171 2.11 -3.12 3.06
CA PHE A 171 2.66 -4.05 4.05
C PHE A 171 2.78 -3.33 5.38
N ASN A 172 2.14 -3.84 6.41
CA ASN A 172 2.35 -3.39 7.78
C ASN A 172 3.00 -4.54 8.57
N PHE A 173 4.17 -4.28 9.11
CA PHE A 173 4.97 -5.32 9.75
C PHE A 173 5.94 -4.76 10.79
N ILE A 174 6.51 -5.64 11.61
CA ILE A 174 7.61 -5.35 12.52
C ILE A 174 8.87 -5.98 11.93
N LYS A 175 9.93 -5.19 11.81
CA LYS A 175 11.25 -5.68 11.41
C LYS A 175 11.98 -6.20 12.64
N GLY A 176 12.64 -7.35 12.53
CA GLY A 176 13.56 -7.84 13.57
C GLY A 176 14.76 -6.89 13.73
N ASN A 177 15.31 -6.88 14.93
CA ASN A 177 16.56 -6.18 15.24
C ASN A 177 17.75 -6.82 14.53
#